data_22c92416de43b6d7f54c5fcb55898f4d
#
_entry.id   22c92416de43b6d7f54c5fcb55898f4d
#
_cell.length_a   1.000
_cell.length_b   1.000
_cell.length_c   1.000
_cell.angle_alpha   90.00
_cell.angle_beta   90.00
_cell.angle_gamma   90.00
#
_symmetry.space_group_name_H-M   'P 1'
#
loop_
_entity.id
_entity.type
_entity.pdbx_description
1 polymer ?
#
loop_
_entity_poly.entity_id
_entity_poly.type
_entity_poly.pdbx_seq_one_letter_code
_entity_poly.pdbx_strand_id
1 'polypeptide(L)'
;FISQRSRISLSYNNPAKKLVFGATLQDVRTWGATDQANIGDKNNLGVHEFWGNIMFSEHFSTKVGRQELNYDNGRIIGRVDWSQQGRSFDAAVLKYLDTTSQIKIDFGLGYNTKSQTLLQEVYDLNNYKSMQFIWLNKKFKSFNASILFLNNGLEYTVNPTNPITISNRKIAYSQTIGGQVRI
;
A
#
# COMPACT_ATOMS: atom_id res chain seq x y z
N PHE A 1 -23.24 17.99 -4.37
CA PHE A 1 -22.00 17.94 -5.16
C PHE A 1 -21.91 16.62 -5.92
N ILE A 2 -21.24 16.63 -7.07
CA ILE A 2 -20.98 15.43 -7.88
C ILE A 2 -19.49 15.15 -7.80
N SER A 3 -19.11 13.97 -7.29
CA SER A 3 -17.72 13.51 -7.27
C SER A 3 -17.52 12.39 -8.30
N GLN A 4 -16.37 12.39 -8.95
CA GLN A 4 -16.01 11.45 -9.98
C GLN A 4 -14.67 10.81 -9.67
N ARG A 5 -14.57 9.49 -9.86
CA ARG A 5 -13.31 8.75 -9.91
C ARG A 5 -13.27 7.93 -11.18
N SER A 6 -12.29 8.19 -12.02
CA SER A 6 -12.01 7.42 -13.24
C SER A 6 -10.68 6.72 -13.13
N ARG A 7 -10.60 5.46 -13.49
CA ARG A 7 -9.37 4.66 -13.48
C ARG A 7 -9.18 3.97 -14.82
N ILE A 8 -7.94 3.99 -15.31
CA ILE A 8 -7.49 3.19 -16.45
C ILE A 8 -6.40 2.27 -15.94
N SER A 9 -6.61 0.96 -16.05
CA SER A 9 -5.65 -0.04 -15.62
C SER A 9 -5.10 -0.81 -16.80
N LEU A 10 -3.78 -0.98 -16.83
CA LEU A 10 -3.04 -1.75 -17.80
C LEU A 10 -2.30 -2.87 -17.07
N SER A 11 -2.25 -4.05 -17.66
CA SER A 11 -1.47 -5.16 -17.15
C SER A 11 -0.72 -5.84 -18.29
N TYR A 12 0.53 -6.21 -18.03
CA TYR A 12 1.35 -7.01 -18.93
C TYR A 12 1.80 -8.26 -18.21
N ASN A 13 1.61 -9.40 -18.84
CA ASN A 13 2.04 -10.69 -18.32
C ASN A 13 3.01 -11.34 -19.32
N ASN A 14 4.22 -11.65 -18.86
CA ASN A 14 5.19 -12.40 -19.67
C ASN A 14 4.62 -13.79 -19.97
N PRO A 15 4.71 -14.29 -21.24
CA PRO A 15 4.23 -15.61 -21.61
C PRO A 15 4.82 -16.75 -20.78
N ALA A 16 6.07 -16.61 -20.30
CA ALA A 16 6.69 -17.54 -19.36
C ALA A 16 6.17 -17.42 -17.93
N LYS A 17 5.24 -16.48 -17.68
CA LYS A 17 4.62 -16.19 -16.35
C LYS A 17 5.61 -15.87 -15.22
N LYS A 18 6.83 -15.45 -15.58
CA LYS A 18 7.86 -15.09 -14.61
C LYS A 18 7.81 -13.65 -14.17
N LEU A 19 7.19 -12.77 -14.99
CA LEU A 19 7.14 -11.34 -14.75
C LEU A 19 5.77 -10.79 -15.13
N VAL A 20 5.15 -10.05 -14.20
CA VAL A 20 3.88 -9.36 -14.42
C VAL A 20 4.05 -7.91 -14.04
N PHE A 21 3.57 -6.98 -14.87
CA PHE A 21 3.48 -5.56 -14.56
C PHE A 21 2.03 -5.12 -14.47
N GLY A 22 1.76 -4.18 -13.58
CA GLY A 22 0.48 -3.50 -13.48
C GLY A 22 0.69 -2.00 -13.32
N ALA A 23 -0.14 -1.22 -14.03
CA ALA A 23 -0.22 0.23 -13.91
C ALA A 23 -1.68 0.67 -13.87
N THR A 24 -2.03 1.56 -12.96
CA THR A 24 -3.36 2.17 -12.86
C THR A 24 -3.21 3.67 -12.72
N LEU A 25 -3.69 4.41 -13.70
CA LEU A 25 -3.86 5.85 -13.65
C LEU A 25 -5.25 6.17 -13.09
N GLN A 26 -5.33 7.18 -12.25
CA GLN A 26 -6.55 7.61 -11.59
C GLN A 26 -6.75 9.11 -11.73
N ASP A 27 -7.95 9.51 -12.12
CA ASP A 27 -8.44 10.88 -12.04
C ASP A 27 -9.53 10.95 -10.96
N VAL A 28 -9.38 11.90 -10.03
CA VAL A 28 -10.34 12.13 -8.93
C VAL A 28 -10.67 13.61 -8.88
N ARG A 29 -11.97 13.92 -9.07
CA ARG A 29 -12.43 15.32 -9.07
C ARG A 29 -13.84 15.49 -8.52
N THR A 30 -14.12 16.70 -8.07
CA THR A 30 -15.48 17.21 -7.89
C THR A 30 -15.80 18.07 -9.10
N TRP A 31 -17.00 17.92 -9.69
CA TRP A 31 -17.41 18.72 -10.83
C TRP A 31 -17.45 20.22 -10.46
N GLY A 32 -16.86 21.04 -11.29
CA GLY A 32 -16.67 22.47 -11.03
C GLY A 32 -15.44 22.85 -10.22
N ALA A 33 -14.68 21.89 -9.69
CA ALA A 33 -13.44 22.17 -8.94
C ALA A 33 -12.25 22.51 -9.84
N THR A 34 -12.33 22.26 -11.14
CA THR A 34 -11.31 22.61 -12.14
C THR A 34 -11.91 23.61 -13.11
N ASP A 35 -11.24 24.74 -13.30
CA ASP A 35 -11.69 25.79 -14.22
C ASP A 35 -11.70 25.29 -15.66
N GLN A 36 -12.71 25.73 -16.43
CA GLN A 36 -12.89 25.32 -17.84
C GLN A 36 -11.76 25.84 -18.75
N ALA A 37 -11.20 27.01 -18.43
CA ALA A 37 -10.21 27.68 -19.26
C ALA A 37 -8.77 27.56 -18.77
N ASN A 38 -8.53 27.07 -17.55
CA ASN A 38 -7.20 27.03 -16.94
C ASN A 38 -6.95 25.68 -16.28
N ILE A 39 -6.63 24.69 -17.10
CA ILE A 39 -6.42 23.30 -16.68
C ILE A 39 -5.03 23.10 -16.01
N GLY A 40 -4.10 24.07 -16.16
CA GLY A 40 -2.68 23.90 -15.85
C GLY A 40 -2.34 23.72 -14.37
N ASP A 41 -3.11 24.27 -13.46
CA ASP A 41 -2.68 24.41 -12.05
C ASP A 41 -3.24 23.32 -11.11
N LYS A 42 -4.16 22.49 -11.56
CA LYS A 42 -4.75 21.42 -10.74
C LYS A 42 -4.69 20.09 -11.47
N ASN A 43 -3.62 19.35 -11.28
CA ASN A 43 -3.49 18.00 -11.81
C ASN A 43 -4.24 17.01 -10.92
N ASN A 44 -5.43 16.58 -11.34
CA ASN A 44 -6.23 15.56 -10.67
C ASN A 44 -5.83 14.13 -11.09
N LEU A 45 -4.97 14.01 -12.11
CA LEU A 45 -4.46 12.74 -12.59
C LEU A 45 -3.28 12.28 -11.75
N GLY A 46 -3.35 11.08 -11.20
CA GLY A 46 -2.30 10.48 -10.40
C GLY A 46 -2.05 9.01 -10.73
N VAL A 47 -0.88 8.52 -10.36
CA VAL A 47 -0.58 7.10 -10.42
C VAL A 47 -1.15 6.43 -9.17
N HIS A 48 -2.19 5.63 -9.34
CA HIS A 48 -2.79 4.86 -8.26
C HIS A 48 -2.01 3.57 -8.00
N GLU A 49 -1.62 2.85 -9.06
CA GLU A 49 -0.75 1.68 -8.97
C GLU A 49 0.30 1.70 -10.06
N PHE A 50 1.53 1.26 -9.71
CA PHE A 50 2.62 0.99 -10.63
C PHE A 50 3.57 -0.02 -9.99
N TRP A 51 3.47 -1.27 -10.39
CA TRP A 51 4.18 -2.36 -9.74
C TRP A 51 4.64 -3.44 -10.71
N GLY A 52 5.70 -4.14 -10.31
CA GLY A 52 6.16 -5.37 -10.94
C GLY A 52 6.06 -6.55 -9.96
N ASN A 53 5.70 -7.71 -10.46
CA ASN A 53 5.74 -8.97 -9.71
C ASN A 53 6.65 -9.96 -10.43
N ILE A 54 7.68 -10.45 -9.73
CA ILE A 54 8.67 -11.40 -10.23
C ILE A 54 8.43 -12.73 -9.53
N MET A 55 8.27 -13.80 -10.31
CA MET A 55 8.12 -15.16 -9.81
C MET A 55 9.49 -15.85 -9.83
N PHE A 56 9.99 -16.25 -8.67
CA PHE A 56 11.28 -16.97 -8.52
C PHE A 56 11.11 -18.47 -8.67
N SER A 57 9.94 -18.99 -8.22
CA SER A 57 9.59 -20.39 -8.32
C SER A 57 8.07 -20.52 -8.43
N GLU A 58 7.55 -21.75 -8.44
CA GLU A 58 6.11 -22.04 -8.43
C GLU A 58 5.42 -21.53 -7.14
N HIS A 59 6.18 -21.42 -6.05
CA HIS A 59 5.65 -21.02 -4.76
C HIS A 59 6.00 -19.59 -4.35
N PHE A 60 7.10 -19.02 -4.85
CA PHE A 60 7.61 -17.73 -4.40
C PHE A 60 7.56 -16.67 -5.47
N SER A 61 7.06 -15.50 -5.10
CA SER A 61 7.12 -14.28 -5.91
C SER A 61 7.34 -13.05 -5.05
N THR A 62 7.80 -11.95 -5.68
CA THR A 62 7.88 -10.65 -5.02
C THR A 62 7.18 -9.60 -5.85
N LYS A 63 6.25 -8.87 -5.24
CA LYS A 63 5.57 -7.71 -5.84
C LYS A 63 6.16 -6.43 -5.26
N VAL A 64 6.68 -5.56 -6.12
CA VAL A 64 7.36 -4.31 -5.71
C VAL A 64 6.78 -3.14 -6.48
N GLY A 65 6.62 -2.02 -5.79
CA GLY A 65 6.13 -0.75 -6.32
C GLY A 65 4.88 -0.25 -5.60
N ARG A 66 4.25 0.77 -6.22
CA ARG A 66 3.02 1.36 -5.73
C ARG A 66 1.85 0.44 -6.02
N GLN A 67 1.18 -0.04 -4.98
CA GLN A 67 0.17 -1.10 -5.08
C GLN A 67 -0.93 -0.98 -4.02
N GLU A 68 -2.12 -1.45 -4.34
CA GLU A 68 -3.14 -1.69 -3.34
C GLU A 68 -2.74 -2.89 -2.48
N LEU A 69 -2.85 -2.74 -1.16
CA LEU A 69 -2.77 -3.83 -0.19
C LEU A 69 -4.13 -3.97 0.47
N ASN A 70 -4.69 -5.16 0.41
CA ASN A 70 -5.99 -5.43 1.01
C ASN A 70 -6.01 -6.85 1.58
N TYR A 71 -5.94 -6.95 2.90
CA TYR A 71 -5.91 -8.22 3.60
C TYR A 71 -7.21 -8.40 4.41
N ASP A 72 -7.75 -9.59 4.35
CA ASP A 72 -8.96 -10.00 5.06
C ASP A 72 -10.17 -9.08 4.75
N ASN A 73 -10.68 -8.37 5.75
CA ASN A 73 -11.77 -7.40 5.60
C ASN A 73 -11.29 -5.95 5.41
N GLY A 74 -9.98 -5.75 5.24
CA GLY A 74 -9.38 -4.42 5.03
C GLY A 74 -9.32 -3.50 6.25
N ARG A 75 -9.62 -4.01 7.46
CA ARG A 75 -9.64 -3.17 8.67
C ARG A 75 -8.26 -2.75 9.15
N ILE A 76 -7.26 -3.63 9.03
CA ILE A 76 -5.87 -3.34 9.46
C ILE A 76 -5.09 -2.79 8.27
N ILE A 77 -5.01 -3.56 7.18
CA ILE A 77 -4.40 -3.13 5.93
C ILE A 77 -5.46 -3.25 4.84
N GLY A 78 -5.91 -2.10 4.31
CA GLY A 78 -6.99 -2.04 3.34
C GLY A 78 -6.83 -0.92 2.32
N ARG A 79 -7.43 -1.09 1.16
CA ARG A 79 -7.40 -0.17 0.02
C ARG A 79 -8.34 1.03 0.17
N VAL A 80 -9.21 1.04 1.17
CA VAL A 80 -10.11 2.17 1.51
C VAL A 80 -10.96 2.61 0.31
N ASP A 81 -11.58 1.67 -0.39
CA ASP A 81 -12.35 1.94 -1.62
C ASP A 81 -13.60 2.79 -1.42
N TRP A 82 -14.08 2.90 -0.20
CA TRP A 82 -15.16 3.81 0.18
C TRP A 82 -14.74 5.29 0.13
N SER A 83 -13.44 5.58 0.21
CA SER A 83 -12.88 6.92 -0.02
C SER A 83 -12.82 7.21 -1.52
N GLN A 84 -13.05 8.46 -1.89
CA GLN A 84 -13.00 8.88 -3.29
C GLN A 84 -11.65 8.57 -3.96
N GLN A 85 -10.54 8.70 -3.24
CA GLN A 85 -9.20 8.48 -3.79
C GLN A 85 -8.74 7.01 -3.72
N GLY A 86 -9.24 6.25 -2.73
CA GLY A 86 -8.69 4.95 -2.39
C GLY A 86 -7.32 5.07 -1.73
N ARG A 87 -6.67 3.94 -1.43
CA ARG A 87 -5.36 3.91 -0.80
C ARG A 87 -4.42 2.98 -1.56
N SER A 88 -3.21 3.47 -1.84
CA SER A 88 -2.10 2.69 -2.36
C SER A 88 -0.90 2.79 -1.42
N PHE A 89 -0.01 1.80 -1.50
CA PHE A 89 1.17 1.68 -0.67
C PHE A 89 2.40 1.51 -1.55
N ASP A 90 3.47 2.22 -1.25
CA ASP A 90 4.78 1.98 -1.82
C ASP A 90 5.47 0.89 -0.99
N ALA A 91 5.52 -0.33 -1.53
CA ALA A 91 5.90 -1.51 -0.76
C ALA A 91 6.56 -2.59 -1.62
N ALA A 92 7.35 -3.43 -0.95
CA ALA A 92 7.80 -4.72 -1.46
C ALA A 92 7.10 -5.82 -0.64
N VAL A 93 6.51 -6.79 -1.33
CA VAL A 93 5.79 -7.91 -0.72
C VAL A 93 6.34 -9.22 -1.25
N LEU A 94 7.03 -9.98 -0.40
CA LEU A 94 7.39 -11.37 -0.66
C LEU A 94 6.17 -12.25 -0.42
N LYS A 95 5.83 -13.06 -1.40
CA LYS A 95 4.63 -13.90 -1.40
C LYS A 95 5.01 -15.37 -1.51
N TYR A 96 4.45 -16.17 -0.64
CA TYR A 96 4.49 -17.63 -0.71
C TYR A 96 3.08 -18.17 -0.96
N LEU A 97 2.94 -19.04 -1.93
CA LEU A 97 1.69 -19.70 -2.29
C LEU A 97 1.93 -21.20 -2.46
N ASP A 98 1.31 -21.99 -1.62
CA ASP A 98 1.21 -23.44 -1.80
C ASP A 98 -0.24 -23.83 -2.07
N THR A 99 -0.50 -24.21 -3.29
CA THR A 99 -1.85 -24.63 -3.74
C THR A 99 -2.23 -26.03 -3.24
N THR A 100 -1.24 -26.85 -2.90
CA THR A 100 -1.49 -28.22 -2.39
C THR A 100 -1.97 -28.18 -0.94
N SER A 101 -1.24 -27.47 -0.08
CA SER A 101 -1.63 -27.30 1.32
C SER A 101 -2.60 -26.14 1.56
N GLN A 102 -2.93 -25.37 0.49
CA GLN A 102 -3.81 -24.19 0.53
C GLN A 102 -3.33 -23.12 1.51
N ILE A 103 -1.99 -22.90 1.56
CA ILE A 103 -1.35 -21.90 2.41
C ILE A 103 -0.90 -20.71 1.56
N LYS A 104 -1.15 -19.50 2.09
CA LYS A 104 -0.61 -18.24 1.57
C LYS A 104 0.09 -17.50 2.69
N ILE A 105 1.28 -16.99 2.41
CA ILE A 105 2.02 -16.14 3.34
C ILE A 105 2.53 -14.94 2.56
N ASP A 106 2.20 -13.75 3.03
CA ASP A 106 2.73 -12.48 2.50
C ASP A 106 3.55 -11.79 3.59
N PHE A 107 4.79 -11.44 3.26
CA PHE A 107 5.66 -10.60 4.10
C PHE A 107 5.90 -9.29 3.38
N GLY A 108 5.45 -8.18 3.95
CA GLY A 108 5.50 -6.87 3.33
C GLY A 108 6.37 -5.88 4.08
N LEU A 109 7.07 -5.04 3.31
CA LEU A 109 7.91 -3.94 3.77
C LEU A 109 7.52 -2.67 3.02
N GLY A 110 7.32 -1.58 3.76
CA GLY A 110 7.11 -0.25 3.23
C GLY A 110 7.98 0.76 3.97
N TYR A 111 8.51 1.75 3.25
CA TYR A 111 9.26 2.85 3.82
C TYR A 111 8.96 4.14 3.04
N ASN A 112 8.62 5.21 3.76
CA ASN A 112 8.21 6.47 3.17
C ASN A 112 9.19 7.59 3.48
N THR A 113 9.55 8.36 2.45
CA THR A 113 10.32 9.61 2.54
C THR A 113 9.62 10.69 1.73
N LYS A 114 9.81 11.96 2.10
CA LYS A 114 9.15 13.07 1.42
C LYS A 114 9.83 13.41 0.08
N SER A 115 11.14 13.25 0.03
CA SER A 115 11.94 13.50 -1.19
C SER A 115 13.17 12.61 -1.23
N GLN A 116 13.84 12.59 -2.37
CA GLN A 116 15.08 11.86 -2.59
C GLN A 116 16.27 12.70 -2.10
N THR A 117 16.66 12.50 -0.83
CA THR A 117 17.82 13.16 -0.24
C THR A 117 18.77 12.15 0.39
N LEU A 118 20.06 12.51 0.43
CA LEU A 118 21.09 11.74 1.15
C LEU A 118 21.02 11.94 2.67
N LEU A 119 20.32 12.98 3.11
CA LEU A 119 20.13 13.32 4.52
C LEU A 119 18.71 12.91 4.94
N GLN A 120 18.55 12.53 6.20
CA GLN A 120 17.24 12.22 6.75
C GLN A 120 16.30 13.41 6.64
N GLU A 121 15.23 13.24 5.87
CA GLU A 121 14.13 14.18 5.82
C GLU A 121 13.00 13.78 6.73
N VAL A 122 12.32 14.82 7.16
CA VAL A 122 11.11 14.72 7.94
C VAL A 122 9.96 14.28 7.04
N TYR A 123 9.36 13.14 7.33
CA TYR A 123 8.12 12.70 6.70
C TYR A 123 6.90 13.36 7.38
N ASP A 124 5.73 13.27 6.75
CA ASP A 124 4.52 13.87 7.31
C ASP A 124 4.17 13.26 8.67
N LEU A 125 3.83 14.14 9.63
CA LEU A 125 3.44 13.72 10.97
C LEU A 125 2.20 12.82 10.93
N ASN A 126 2.18 11.81 11.82
CA ASN A 126 1.11 10.83 11.95
C ASN A 126 0.89 9.90 10.74
N ASN A 127 1.74 9.99 9.71
CA ASN A 127 1.79 8.99 8.65
C ASN A 127 2.86 7.93 8.95
N TYR A 128 2.71 6.74 8.41
CA TYR A 128 3.72 5.70 8.62
C TYR A 128 5.01 6.03 7.88
N LYS A 129 6.10 6.07 8.62
CA LYS A 129 7.46 6.18 8.10
C LYS A 129 7.97 4.85 7.60
N SER A 130 7.67 3.80 8.37
CA SER A 130 8.00 2.43 8.05
C SER A 130 6.84 1.50 8.39
N MET A 131 6.70 0.46 7.60
CA MET A 131 5.67 -0.55 7.79
C MET A 131 6.27 -1.91 7.50
N GLN A 132 6.08 -2.85 8.42
CA GLN A 132 6.39 -4.26 8.22
C GLN A 132 5.17 -5.08 8.61
N PHE A 133 4.80 -6.04 7.76
CA PHE A 133 3.70 -6.92 8.10
C PHE A 133 3.96 -8.36 7.64
N ILE A 134 3.31 -9.28 8.32
CA ILE A 134 3.20 -10.66 7.90
C ILE A 134 1.72 -11.06 7.94
N TRP A 135 1.26 -11.65 6.86
CA TRP A 135 -0.09 -12.20 6.76
C TRP A 135 0.02 -13.66 6.37
N LEU A 136 -0.66 -14.51 7.15
CA LEU A 136 -0.79 -15.94 6.90
C LEU A 136 -2.25 -16.28 6.70
N ASN A 137 -2.57 -17.03 5.66
CA ASN A 137 -3.90 -17.52 5.38
C ASN A 137 -3.85 -19.01 5.07
N LYS A 138 -4.77 -19.74 5.63
CA LYS A 138 -4.98 -21.17 5.33
C LYS A 138 -6.44 -21.45 5.06
N LYS A 139 -6.70 -22.09 3.92
CA LYS A 139 -8.02 -22.59 3.57
C LYS A 139 -8.13 -24.04 4.02
N PHE A 140 -9.11 -24.32 4.85
CA PHE A 140 -9.53 -25.64 5.27
C PHE A 140 -10.75 -26.07 4.45
N LYS A 141 -11.20 -27.32 4.62
CA LYS A 141 -12.37 -27.84 3.87
C LYS A 141 -13.64 -27.02 4.12
N SER A 142 -13.89 -26.62 5.38
CA SER A 142 -15.14 -25.97 5.80
C SER A 142 -15.00 -24.48 6.15
N PHE A 143 -13.77 -23.97 6.28
CA PHE A 143 -13.54 -22.59 6.65
C PHE A 143 -12.18 -22.09 6.13
N ASN A 144 -12.00 -20.79 6.11
CA ASN A 144 -10.76 -20.11 5.82
C ASN A 144 -10.33 -19.29 7.05
N ALA A 145 -9.09 -19.44 7.48
CA ALA A 145 -8.55 -18.69 8.61
C ALA A 145 -7.32 -17.90 8.19
N SER A 146 -7.18 -16.72 8.76
CA SER A 146 -6.01 -15.87 8.57
C SER A 146 -5.58 -15.19 9.86
N ILE A 147 -4.30 -14.82 9.91
CA ILE A 147 -3.71 -13.99 10.94
C ILE A 147 -2.82 -12.94 10.27
N LEU A 148 -2.88 -11.72 10.77
CA LEU A 148 -2.07 -10.60 10.31
C LEU A 148 -1.39 -9.95 11.50
N PHE A 149 -0.08 -9.75 11.39
CA PHE A 149 0.73 -8.94 12.28
C PHE A 149 1.26 -7.74 11.51
N LEU A 150 1.10 -6.54 12.07
CA LEU A 150 1.60 -5.28 11.54
C LEU A 150 2.46 -4.59 12.58
N ASN A 151 3.69 -4.22 12.21
CA ASN A 151 4.52 -3.27 12.92
C ASN A 151 4.58 -1.97 12.12
N ASN A 152 4.08 -0.90 12.71
CA ASN A 152 3.96 0.41 12.06
C ASN A 152 4.80 1.44 12.81
N GLY A 153 5.71 2.11 12.12
CA GLY A 153 6.54 3.20 12.65
C GLY A 153 5.94 4.55 12.27
N LEU A 154 5.48 5.30 13.25
CA LEU A 154 4.91 6.65 13.09
C LEU A 154 5.92 7.71 13.51
N GLU A 155 6.13 8.70 12.68
CA GLU A 155 7.02 9.82 12.98
C GLU A 155 6.31 10.87 13.85
N TYR A 156 6.97 11.35 14.90
CA TYR A 156 6.44 12.37 15.80
C TYR A 156 7.52 13.36 16.24
N THR A 157 7.10 14.54 16.70
CA THR A 157 7.98 15.60 17.19
C THR A 157 8.05 15.58 18.71
N VAL A 158 9.27 15.56 19.26
CA VAL A 158 9.47 15.49 20.73
C VAL A 158 9.15 16.81 21.44
N ASN A 159 9.44 17.95 20.79
CA ASN A 159 9.14 19.29 21.31
C ASN A 159 8.44 20.12 20.23
N PRO A 160 7.10 20.18 20.19
CA PRO A 160 6.35 20.86 19.15
C PRO A 160 6.52 22.40 19.16
N THR A 161 7.03 22.99 20.24
CA THR A 161 7.27 24.44 20.38
C THR A 161 8.56 24.93 19.74
N ASN A 162 9.49 24.03 19.43
CA ASN A 162 10.72 24.36 18.74
C ASN A 162 10.61 24.18 17.23
N PRO A 163 11.41 24.93 16.41
CA PRO A 163 11.44 24.71 14.96
C PRO A 163 11.65 23.24 14.67
N ILE A 164 10.90 22.74 13.71
CA ILE A 164 10.95 21.31 13.31
C ILE A 164 12.32 21.04 12.69
N THR A 165 13.21 20.44 13.45
CA THR A 165 14.51 19.98 13.00
C THR A 165 14.55 18.45 13.00
N ILE A 166 15.46 17.88 12.23
CA ILE A 166 15.65 16.40 12.17
C ILE A 166 15.94 15.83 13.56
N SER A 167 16.66 16.56 14.42
CA SER A 167 17.02 16.15 15.77
C SER A 167 15.81 16.03 16.72
N ASN A 168 14.69 16.68 16.43
CA ASN A 168 13.48 16.65 17.26
C ASN A 168 12.48 15.59 16.84
N ARG A 169 12.79 14.78 15.83
CA ARG A 169 11.94 13.74 15.31
C ARG A 169 12.33 12.37 15.81
N LYS A 170 11.34 11.60 16.19
CA LYS A 170 11.48 10.20 16.60
C LYS A 170 10.42 9.36 15.91
N ILE A 171 10.66 8.05 15.88
CA ILE A 171 9.70 7.08 15.36
C ILE A 171 9.17 6.29 16.55
N ALA A 172 7.84 6.31 16.72
CA ALA A 172 7.14 5.43 17.64
C ALA A 172 6.67 4.19 16.87
N TYR A 173 6.95 3.02 17.40
CA TYR A 173 6.49 1.76 16.81
C TYR A 173 5.21 1.30 17.49
N SER A 174 4.23 0.93 16.69
CA SER A 174 2.95 0.36 17.12
C SER A 174 2.79 -1.02 16.49
N GLN A 175 2.46 -2.02 17.31
CA GLN A 175 2.19 -3.38 16.84
C GLN A 175 0.69 -3.65 16.89
N THR A 176 0.19 -4.23 15.81
CA THR A 176 -1.21 -4.65 15.68
C THR A 176 -1.26 -6.10 15.24
N ILE A 177 -2.08 -6.89 15.91
CA ILE A 177 -2.38 -8.26 15.52
C ILE A 177 -3.87 -8.40 15.27
N GLY A 178 -4.23 -9.12 14.23
CA GLY A 178 -5.62 -9.43 13.91
C GLY A 178 -5.75 -10.79 13.27
N GLY A 179 -6.94 -11.35 13.37
CA GLY A 179 -7.27 -12.62 12.73
C GLY A 179 -8.69 -12.60 12.17
N GLN A 180 -8.92 -13.47 11.19
CA GLN A 180 -10.24 -13.65 10.58
C GLN A 180 -10.52 -15.13 10.34
N VAL A 181 -11.76 -15.51 10.60
CA VAL A 181 -12.30 -16.82 10.19
C VAL A 181 -13.53 -16.57 9.33
N ARG A 182 -13.60 -17.25 8.21
CA ARG A 182 -14.78 -17.28 7.31
C ARG A 182 -15.22 -18.72 7.12
N ILE A 183 -16.48 -18.97 7.39
CA ILE A 183 -17.19 -20.25 7.20
C ILE A 183 -17.92 -20.23 5.88
#